data_ab8536ae738d61ff15753c03fb1cb3e9
#
_entry.id   ab8536ae738d61ff15753c03fb1cb3e9
#
_cell.length_a   1.000
_cell.length_b   1.000
_cell.length_c   1.000
_cell.angle_alpha   90.00
_cell.angle_beta   90.00
_cell.angle_gamma   90.00
#
_symmetry.space_group_name_H-M   'P 1'
#
loop_
_entity.id
_entity.type
_entity.pdbx_description
1 polymer ?
#
loop_
_entity_poly.entity_id
_entity_poly.type
_entity_poly.pdbx_seq_one_letter_code
_entity_poly.pdbx_strand_id
1 'polypeptide(L)'
;MERIGTGVADLDLILGGGLPLGSLIFLAGGSGTGKTILAQQICFANATRDRKALYYTMVSEPHSKLVRHLEPFEFFDRHALGERVEFIHLPGLLHADASEGTAHERGAAVAKLAAEVVRASAEGQRSVIVIDGIKALRDFAEGHGFGFRGVAYDLASKIFHSDAVLIFIGEYTADEVAYAPEFAVADGIVYLADEPAGRFDQRWLRILKMRGTDYLMGKHSFRISSAGLEVFPRFESLPGPRDRRTGARLALGISGIDEMIGGGLPAGTATLVAGPSGSGKTVLGLHFVAEGIRRGERCLYLSFQQSQAQLIARARAFGWPFNEAVASGQLQIRHLEPVEISLDAVGTELRQAALTEQPMQRVVIDSLAELEPAARGTDRFPDYLSALTSLFASAGATTLLTSETTAFFGPSFELSHGLAFVADNVILFRYAEVESEVRRAMAIIKLRDGHHVRDIVEVEVGTNGVTVIGKFKGLTGILGGTPTLTPPS
;
A
#
# COMPACT_ATOMS: atom_id res chain seq x y z
N MET A 1 -6.73 3.26 -27.03
CA MET A 1 -6.49 1.81 -27.15
C MET A 1 -7.41 1.14 -26.14
N GLU A 2 -8.26 0.24 -26.58
CA GLU A 2 -9.16 -0.50 -25.67
C GLU A 2 -8.36 -1.40 -24.73
N ARG A 3 -8.91 -1.67 -23.54
CA ARG A 3 -8.23 -2.41 -22.47
C ARG A 3 -9.16 -3.42 -21.81
N ILE A 4 -8.58 -4.44 -21.22
CA ILE A 4 -9.28 -5.34 -20.32
C ILE A 4 -8.76 -5.16 -18.90
N GLY A 5 -9.65 -5.29 -17.91
CA GLY A 5 -9.25 -5.28 -16.51
C GLY A 5 -8.50 -6.57 -16.12
N THR A 6 -7.62 -6.47 -15.14
CA THR A 6 -6.92 -7.64 -14.61
C THR A 6 -7.75 -8.42 -13.59
N GLY A 7 -8.90 -7.90 -13.19
CA GLY A 7 -9.66 -8.38 -12.02
C GLY A 7 -9.08 -7.92 -10.68
N VAL A 8 -8.04 -7.06 -10.74
CA VAL A 8 -7.39 -6.45 -9.56
C VAL A 8 -7.39 -4.94 -9.80
N ALA A 9 -8.33 -4.22 -9.16
CA ALA A 9 -8.58 -2.81 -9.44
C ALA A 9 -7.33 -1.93 -9.25
N ASP A 10 -6.53 -2.19 -8.23
CA ASP A 10 -5.31 -1.44 -7.96
C ASP A 10 -4.18 -1.79 -8.95
N LEU A 11 -4.14 -3.00 -9.51
CA LEU A 11 -3.24 -3.33 -10.61
C LEU A 11 -3.67 -2.61 -11.90
N ASP A 12 -4.97 -2.53 -12.16
CA ASP A 12 -5.49 -1.75 -13.29
C ASP A 12 -5.12 -0.27 -13.18
N LEU A 13 -5.17 0.29 -11.96
CA LEU A 13 -4.69 1.66 -11.69
C LEU A 13 -3.20 1.80 -12.00
N ILE A 14 -2.37 0.86 -11.56
CA ILE A 14 -0.92 0.85 -11.83
C ILE A 14 -0.65 0.79 -13.35
N LEU A 15 -1.43 -0.01 -14.08
CA LEU A 15 -1.31 -0.20 -15.53
C LEU A 15 -1.93 0.94 -16.36
N GLY A 16 -2.50 1.97 -15.72
CA GLY A 16 -3.18 3.06 -16.42
C GLY A 16 -4.50 2.63 -17.08
N GLY A 17 -5.24 1.71 -16.44
CA GLY A 17 -6.57 1.25 -16.83
C GLY A 17 -6.64 -0.19 -17.35
N GLY A 18 -5.69 -1.04 -17.00
CA GLY A 18 -5.68 -2.46 -17.36
C GLY A 18 -4.75 -2.82 -18.54
N LEU A 19 -4.91 -4.02 -19.09
CA LEU A 19 -4.07 -4.57 -20.16
C LEU A 19 -4.59 -4.12 -21.53
N PRO A 20 -3.73 -3.59 -22.43
CA PRO A 20 -4.14 -3.20 -23.78
C PRO A 20 -4.57 -4.41 -24.62
N LEU A 21 -5.68 -4.32 -25.36
CA LEU A 21 -6.06 -5.34 -26.33
C LEU A 21 -5.04 -5.43 -27.47
N GLY A 22 -4.91 -6.61 -28.04
CA GLY A 22 -3.94 -6.88 -29.09
C GLY A 22 -2.49 -6.87 -28.62
N SER A 23 -2.20 -7.04 -27.31
CA SER A 23 -0.85 -6.97 -26.76
C SER A 23 -0.33 -8.32 -26.30
N LEU A 24 1.01 -8.46 -26.35
CA LEU A 24 1.77 -9.54 -25.74
C LEU A 24 2.35 -9.08 -24.40
N ILE A 25 1.88 -9.68 -23.32
CA ILE A 25 2.29 -9.37 -21.95
C ILE A 25 3.11 -10.53 -21.36
N PHE A 26 4.25 -10.23 -20.76
CA PHE A 26 5.01 -11.19 -19.96
C PHE A 26 4.75 -11.01 -18.48
N LEU A 27 4.39 -12.10 -17.81
CA LEU A 27 4.46 -12.23 -16.35
C LEU A 27 5.74 -12.99 -16.00
N ALA A 28 6.74 -12.27 -15.52
CA ALA A 28 8.06 -12.81 -15.20
C ALA A 28 8.32 -12.75 -13.69
N GLY A 29 9.21 -13.60 -13.20
CA GLY A 29 9.61 -13.61 -11.79
C GLY A 29 10.04 -15.00 -11.31
N GLY A 30 10.54 -15.11 -10.09
CA GLY A 30 10.94 -16.37 -9.47
C GLY A 30 9.81 -17.37 -9.28
N SER A 31 10.14 -18.63 -8.94
CA SER A 31 9.13 -19.63 -8.59
C SER A 31 8.37 -19.21 -7.33
N GLY A 32 7.07 -19.50 -7.25
CA GLY A 32 6.23 -19.20 -6.08
C GLY A 32 5.81 -17.72 -5.91
N THR A 33 6.19 -16.82 -6.82
CA THR A 33 5.86 -15.39 -6.73
C THR A 33 4.41 -15.05 -7.09
N GLY A 34 3.56 -16.00 -7.49
CA GLY A 34 2.14 -15.77 -7.75
C GLY A 34 1.75 -15.47 -9.20
N LYS A 35 2.68 -15.61 -10.16
CA LYS A 35 2.41 -15.38 -11.62
C LYS A 35 1.21 -16.17 -12.14
N THR A 36 1.18 -17.47 -11.83
CA THR A 36 0.10 -18.38 -12.23
C THR A 36 -1.24 -17.96 -11.64
N ILE A 37 -1.27 -17.57 -10.35
CA ILE A 37 -2.49 -17.08 -9.68
C ILE A 37 -3.01 -15.81 -10.36
N LEU A 38 -2.12 -14.83 -10.63
CA LEU A 38 -2.50 -13.59 -11.32
C LEU A 38 -3.08 -13.87 -12.70
N ALA A 39 -2.43 -14.72 -13.49
CA ALA A 39 -2.94 -15.06 -14.83
C ALA A 39 -4.29 -15.78 -14.79
N GLN A 40 -4.49 -16.68 -13.84
CA GLN A 40 -5.78 -17.35 -13.62
C GLN A 40 -6.85 -16.34 -13.20
N GLN A 41 -6.55 -15.43 -12.28
CA GLN A 41 -7.46 -14.35 -11.87
C GLN A 41 -7.86 -13.47 -13.05
N ILE A 42 -6.91 -13.11 -13.93
CA ILE A 42 -7.19 -12.38 -15.18
C ILE A 42 -8.13 -13.18 -16.09
N CYS A 43 -7.91 -14.49 -16.25
CA CYS A 43 -8.76 -15.35 -17.05
C CYS A 43 -10.20 -15.37 -16.53
N PHE A 44 -10.40 -15.63 -15.23
CA PHE A 44 -11.74 -15.70 -14.65
C PHE A 44 -12.45 -14.34 -14.66
N ALA A 45 -11.74 -13.23 -14.49
CA ALA A 45 -12.31 -11.88 -14.53
C ALA A 45 -12.82 -11.47 -15.92
N ASN A 46 -12.22 -12.00 -16.99
CA ASN A 46 -12.53 -11.58 -18.38
C ASN A 46 -13.30 -12.61 -19.17
N ALA A 47 -13.46 -13.84 -18.69
CA ALA A 47 -14.15 -14.89 -19.40
C ALA A 47 -15.67 -14.72 -19.33
N THR A 48 -16.32 -14.61 -20.49
CA THR A 48 -17.77 -14.56 -20.66
C THR A 48 -18.27 -15.71 -21.53
N ARG A 49 -19.58 -15.84 -21.73
CA ARG A 49 -20.15 -16.87 -22.64
C ARG A 49 -19.72 -16.65 -24.09
N ASP A 50 -19.58 -15.37 -24.49
CA ASP A 50 -19.25 -14.99 -25.87
C ASP A 50 -17.73 -14.85 -26.06
N ARG A 51 -16.97 -14.62 -24.99
CA ARG A 51 -15.51 -14.41 -25.02
C ARG A 51 -14.83 -15.27 -23.98
N LYS A 52 -14.31 -16.41 -24.39
CA LYS A 52 -13.66 -17.37 -23.51
C LYS A 52 -12.21 -17.00 -23.22
N ALA A 53 -11.66 -17.52 -22.11
CA ALA A 53 -10.24 -17.50 -21.81
C ALA A 53 -9.61 -18.89 -22.04
N LEU A 54 -8.42 -18.90 -22.65
CA LEU A 54 -7.64 -20.12 -22.87
C LEU A 54 -6.37 -20.10 -22.02
N TYR A 55 -6.15 -21.18 -21.30
CA TYR A 55 -4.97 -21.34 -20.45
C TYR A 55 -4.17 -22.58 -20.87
N TYR A 56 -3.07 -22.36 -21.58
CA TYR A 56 -2.14 -23.41 -21.96
C TYR A 56 -1.08 -23.60 -20.88
N THR A 57 -0.89 -24.83 -20.39
CA THR A 57 0.10 -25.15 -19.36
C THR A 57 1.05 -26.24 -19.80
N MET A 58 2.35 -26.07 -19.49
CA MET A 58 3.38 -27.08 -19.65
C MET A 58 3.38 -28.11 -18.50
N VAL A 59 2.73 -27.80 -17.40
CA VAL A 59 2.68 -28.68 -16.22
C VAL A 59 1.59 -29.73 -16.41
N SER A 60 1.99 -31.00 -16.36
CA SER A 60 1.06 -32.13 -16.41
C SER A 60 0.40 -32.35 -15.03
N GLU A 61 -0.57 -31.52 -14.69
CA GLU A 61 -1.37 -31.73 -13.49
C GLU A 61 -2.73 -32.34 -13.83
N PRO A 62 -3.18 -33.36 -13.07
CA PRO A 62 -4.54 -33.86 -13.20
C PRO A 62 -5.56 -32.75 -12.96
N HIS A 63 -6.64 -32.73 -13.74
CA HIS A 63 -7.70 -31.71 -13.64
C HIS A 63 -8.23 -31.55 -12.21
N SER A 64 -8.31 -32.65 -11.46
CA SER A 64 -8.72 -32.63 -10.06
C SER A 64 -7.75 -31.91 -9.14
N LYS A 65 -6.46 -31.91 -9.45
CA LYS A 65 -5.44 -31.18 -8.67
C LYS A 65 -5.52 -29.67 -8.95
N LEU A 66 -5.67 -29.29 -10.22
CA LEU A 66 -5.88 -27.90 -10.64
C LEU A 66 -7.11 -27.30 -9.94
N VAL A 67 -8.25 -27.99 -9.97
CA VAL A 67 -9.48 -27.55 -9.29
C VAL A 67 -9.24 -27.35 -7.80
N ARG A 68 -8.59 -28.33 -7.13
CA ARG A 68 -8.29 -28.22 -5.69
C ARG A 68 -7.40 -27.03 -5.35
N HIS A 69 -6.48 -26.62 -6.25
CA HIS A 69 -5.64 -25.45 -6.06
C HIS A 69 -6.40 -24.14 -6.27
N LEU A 70 -7.44 -24.14 -7.11
CA LEU A 70 -8.26 -22.97 -7.40
C LEU A 70 -9.41 -22.77 -6.40
N GLU A 71 -9.96 -23.85 -5.82
CA GLU A 71 -11.10 -23.79 -4.89
C GLU A 71 -10.94 -22.82 -3.70
N PRO A 72 -9.74 -22.57 -3.13
CA PRO A 72 -9.58 -21.59 -2.06
C PRO A 72 -9.76 -20.12 -2.48
N PHE A 73 -9.75 -19.81 -3.78
CA PHE A 73 -9.81 -18.46 -4.26
C PHE A 73 -11.22 -18.00 -4.61
N GLU A 74 -11.61 -16.82 -4.15
CA GLU A 74 -12.92 -16.22 -4.36
C GLU A 74 -13.20 -15.87 -5.84
N PHE A 75 -12.15 -15.64 -6.66
CA PHE A 75 -12.29 -15.42 -8.10
C PHE A 75 -12.62 -16.70 -8.88
N PHE A 76 -12.48 -17.87 -8.27
CA PHE A 76 -12.73 -19.14 -8.93
C PHE A 76 -14.22 -19.43 -9.07
N ASP A 77 -14.69 -19.57 -10.31
CA ASP A 77 -16.03 -20.04 -10.63
C ASP A 77 -15.96 -21.44 -11.27
N ARG A 78 -16.40 -22.45 -10.52
CA ARG A 78 -16.39 -23.83 -10.98
C ARG A 78 -17.25 -24.04 -12.25
N HIS A 79 -18.33 -23.26 -12.43
CA HIS A 79 -19.19 -23.33 -13.61
C HIS A 79 -18.54 -22.68 -14.85
N ALA A 80 -17.58 -21.80 -14.64
CA ALA A 80 -16.81 -21.23 -15.74
C ALA A 80 -15.81 -22.21 -16.34
N LEU A 81 -15.39 -23.20 -15.54
CA LEU A 81 -14.36 -24.16 -15.94
C LEU A 81 -14.89 -25.10 -17.03
N GLY A 82 -14.18 -25.15 -18.17
CA GLY A 82 -14.57 -25.91 -19.36
C GLY A 82 -15.61 -25.20 -20.26
N GLU A 83 -16.40 -24.27 -19.73
CA GLU A 83 -17.35 -23.47 -20.52
C GLU A 83 -16.79 -22.14 -21.01
N ARG A 84 -16.24 -21.35 -20.08
CA ARG A 84 -15.72 -19.98 -20.30
C ARG A 84 -14.20 -19.89 -20.13
N VAL A 85 -13.62 -20.73 -19.24
CA VAL A 85 -12.18 -20.85 -19.01
C VAL A 85 -11.76 -22.27 -19.35
N GLU A 86 -10.95 -22.43 -20.39
CA GLU A 86 -10.47 -23.73 -20.87
C GLU A 86 -8.99 -23.91 -20.53
N PHE A 87 -8.66 -24.96 -19.76
CA PHE A 87 -7.28 -25.36 -19.47
C PHE A 87 -6.84 -26.44 -20.45
N ILE A 88 -5.74 -26.19 -21.14
CA ILE A 88 -5.22 -27.05 -22.20
C ILE A 88 -3.80 -27.46 -21.87
N HIS A 89 -3.55 -28.77 -21.84
CA HIS A 89 -2.24 -29.31 -21.53
C HIS A 89 -1.36 -29.33 -22.81
N LEU A 90 -0.32 -28.48 -22.84
CA LEU A 90 0.57 -28.31 -23.99
C LEU A 90 1.31 -29.56 -24.44
N PRO A 91 1.91 -30.39 -23.55
CA PRO A 91 2.55 -31.65 -23.97
C PRO A 91 1.64 -32.59 -24.74
N GLY A 92 0.35 -32.60 -24.45
CA GLY A 92 -0.64 -33.37 -25.23
C GLY A 92 -0.83 -32.85 -26.66
N LEU A 93 -0.73 -31.53 -26.86
CA LEU A 93 -0.78 -30.90 -28.18
C LEU A 93 0.53 -31.04 -28.97
N LEU A 94 1.65 -31.03 -28.27
CA LEU A 94 2.98 -31.16 -28.86
C LEU A 94 3.34 -32.61 -29.21
N HIS A 95 2.45 -33.57 -28.93
CA HIS A 95 2.60 -35.03 -28.98
C HIS A 95 3.67 -35.58 -28.05
N ALA A 96 3.31 -36.62 -27.27
CA ALA A 96 4.21 -37.28 -26.33
C ALA A 96 5.51 -37.82 -26.98
N ASP A 97 5.46 -38.13 -28.29
CA ASP A 97 6.57 -38.62 -29.06
C ASP A 97 7.60 -37.56 -29.45
N ALA A 98 7.28 -36.27 -29.31
CA ALA A 98 8.21 -35.19 -29.68
C ALA A 98 9.36 -34.99 -28.68
N SER A 99 9.33 -35.62 -27.51
CA SER A 99 10.47 -35.64 -26.57
C SER A 99 11.69 -36.39 -27.15
N GLU A 100 11.43 -37.38 -28.03
CA GLU A 100 12.44 -38.17 -28.76
C GLU A 100 12.49 -37.81 -30.26
N GLY A 101 11.63 -36.89 -30.73
CA GLY A 101 11.48 -36.50 -32.14
C GLY A 101 12.66 -35.71 -32.68
N THR A 102 12.72 -35.63 -34.03
CA THR A 102 13.71 -34.82 -34.75
C THR A 102 13.49 -33.32 -34.54
N ALA A 103 14.51 -32.48 -34.80
CA ALA A 103 14.41 -31.02 -34.75
C ALA A 103 13.24 -30.48 -35.62
N HIS A 104 12.98 -31.14 -36.77
CA HIS A 104 11.91 -30.78 -37.69
C HIS A 104 10.53 -31.01 -37.09
N GLU A 105 10.31 -32.15 -36.39
CA GLU A 105 9.02 -32.49 -35.76
C GLU A 105 8.69 -31.55 -34.59
N ARG A 106 9.69 -31.15 -33.79
CA ARG A 106 9.52 -30.19 -32.69
C ARG A 106 9.22 -28.78 -33.19
N GLY A 107 9.89 -28.35 -34.25
CA GLY A 107 9.59 -27.07 -34.91
C GLY A 107 8.16 -27.03 -35.45
N ALA A 108 7.70 -28.15 -36.05
CA ALA A 108 6.34 -28.30 -36.55
C ALA A 108 5.32 -28.24 -35.40
N ALA A 109 5.62 -28.83 -34.21
CA ALA A 109 4.76 -28.76 -33.03
C ALA A 109 4.61 -27.34 -32.49
N VAL A 110 5.70 -26.56 -32.39
CA VAL A 110 5.66 -25.15 -31.96
C VAL A 110 4.91 -24.30 -32.99
N ALA A 111 5.11 -24.54 -34.29
CA ALA A 111 4.38 -23.85 -35.34
C ALA A 111 2.87 -24.17 -35.31
N LYS A 112 2.51 -25.41 -34.98
CA LYS A 112 1.11 -25.82 -34.79
C LYS A 112 0.46 -25.12 -33.61
N LEU A 113 1.16 -25.02 -32.46
CA LEU A 113 0.70 -24.25 -31.31
C LEU A 113 0.49 -22.77 -31.68
N ALA A 114 1.47 -22.17 -32.36
CA ALA A 114 1.36 -20.79 -32.82
C ALA A 114 0.16 -20.59 -33.74
N ALA A 115 -0.07 -21.50 -34.69
CA ALA A 115 -1.22 -21.46 -35.57
C ALA A 115 -2.56 -21.60 -34.83
N GLU A 116 -2.61 -22.44 -33.80
CA GLU A 116 -3.81 -22.61 -32.97
C GLU A 116 -4.11 -21.36 -32.13
N VAL A 117 -3.12 -20.77 -31.46
CA VAL A 117 -3.25 -19.51 -30.73
C VAL A 117 -3.76 -18.40 -31.65
N VAL A 118 -3.19 -18.29 -32.87
CA VAL A 118 -3.62 -17.33 -33.88
C VAL A 118 -5.07 -17.57 -34.34
N ARG A 119 -5.40 -18.83 -34.61
CA ARG A 119 -6.78 -19.18 -34.99
C ARG A 119 -7.75 -18.80 -33.85
N ALA A 120 -7.43 -19.17 -32.65
CA ALA A 120 -8.24 -18.85 -31.46
C ALA A 120 -8.43 -17.34 -31.27
N SER A 121 -7.39 -16.54 -31.50
CA SER A 121 -7.47 -15.08 -31.41
C SER A 121 -8.28 -14.44 -32.55
N ALA A 122 -8.21 -15.00 -33.74
CA ALA A 122 -8.88 -14.46 -34.92
C ALA A 122 -10.41 -14.71 -34.92
N GLU A 123 -10.88 -15.72 -34.22
CA GLU A 123 -12.30 -16.04 -34.08
C GLU A 123 -13.12 -15.00 -33.31
N GLY A 124 -12.48 -13.98 -32.73
CA GLY A 124 -13.13 -12.92 -31.98
C GLY A 124 -13.80 -13.36 -30.65
N GLN A 125 -13.72 -14.66 -30.35
CA GLN A 125 -14.38 -15.31 -29.23
C GLN A 125 -13.44 -15.46 -27.99
N ARG A 126 -12.23 -14.90 -28.04
CA ARG A 126 -11.24 -15.04 -26.96
C ARG A 126 -10.87 -13.67 -26.38
N SER A 127 -10.88 -13.56 -25.07
CA SER A 127 -10.49 -12.35 -24.36
C SER A 127 -9.05 -12.41 -23.86
N VAL A 128 -8.66 -13.58 -23.35
CA VAL A 128 -7.33 -13.82 -22.76
C VAL A 128 -6.82 -15.18 -23.23
N ILE A 129 -5.57 -15.21 -23.65
CA ILE A 129 -4.84 -16.43 -23.98
C ILE A 129 -3.58 -16.46 -23.13
N VAL A 130 -3.40 -17.47 -22.30
CA VAL A 130 -2.23 -17.64 -21.44
C VAL A 130 -1.40 -18.82 -21.91
N ILE A 131 -0.08 -18.65 -21.94
CA ILE A 131 0.89 -19.73 -22.12
C ILE A 131 1.79 -19.77 -20.88
N ASP A 132 1.55 -20.75 -20.02
CA ASP A 132 2.31 -20.95 -18.78
C ASP A 132 3.42 -21.98 -18.97
N GLY A 133 4.67 -21.56 -18.67
CA GLY A 133 5.88 -22.35 -18.89
C GLY A 133 6.63 -21.98 -20.18
N ILE A 134 6.64 -20.68 -20.53
CA ILE A 134 7.26 -20.19 -21.78
C ILE A 134 8.76 -20.51 -21.85
N LYS A 135 9.48 -20.58 -20.71
CA LYS A 135 10.91 -20.95 -20.68
C LYS A 135 11.11 -22.39 -21.13
N ALA A 136 10.26 -23.31 -20.66
CA ALA A 136 10.28 -24.71 -21.12
C ALA A 136 9.92 -24.85 -22.61
N LEU A 137 8.98 -24.06 -23.09
CA LEU A 137 8.61 -24.03 -24.52
C LEU A 137 9.78 -23.46 -25.37
N ARG A 138 10.48 -22.43 -24.88
CA ARG A 138 11.69 -21.89 -25.51
C ARG A 138 12.79 -22.96 -25.60
N ASP A 139 13.11 -23.59 -24.48
CA ASP A 139 14.18 -24.61 -24.40
C ASP A 139 13.86 -25.81 -25.32
N PHE A 140 12.59 -26.15 -25.41
CA PHE A 140 12.09 -27.16 -26.37
C PHE A 140 12.31 -26.72 -27.83
N ALA A 141 12.09 -25.47 -28.18
CA ALA A 141 12.27 -24.95 -29.53
C ALA A 141 13.76 -24.77 -29.91
N GLU A 142 14.56 -24.15 -29.02
CA GLU A 142 15.96 -23.75 -29.28
C GLU A 142 16.94 -24.92 -29.28
N GLY A 143 16.69 -25.97 -28.51
CA GLY A 143 17.50 -27.20 -28.51
C GLY A 143 17.69 -27.82 -29.90
N HIS A 144 17.02 -27.29 -30.94
CA HIS A 144 16.94 -27.87 -32.28
C HIS A 144 17.01 -26.81 -33.40
N GLY A 145 17.54 -25.60 -33.15
CA GLY A 145 17.81 -24.60 -34.19
C GLY A 145 16.59 -23.75 -34.61
N PHE A 146 15.46 -23.87 -33.92
CA PHE A 146 14.33 -22.97 -34.13
C PHE A 146 14.45 -21.76 -33.16
N GLY A 147 14.64 -20.57 -33.71
CA GLY A 147 14.70 -19.36 -32.91
C GLY A 147 13.32 -19.05 -32.30
N PHE A 148 13.13 -19.37 -31.02
CA PHE A 148 11.89 -19.06 -30.27
C PHE A 148 11.45 -17.60 -30.42
N ARG A 149 12.43 -16.66 -30.53
CA ARG A 149 12.18 -15.25 -30.81
C ARG A 149 11.33 -15.01 -32.07
N GLY A 150 11.54 -15.79 -33.12
CA GLY A 150 10.76 -15.71 -34.36
C GLY A 150 9.28 -16.09 -34.11
N VAL A 151 9.06 -17.15 -33.35
CA VAL A 151 7.71 -17.61 -32.99
C VAL A 151 7.00 -16.57 -32.13
N ALA A 152 7.69 -16.03 -31.11
CA ALA A 152 7.14 -15.00 -30.24
C ALA A 152 6.79 -13.71 -31.03
N TYR A 153 7.64 -13.33 -32.00
CA TYR A 153 7.38 -12.19 -32.88
C TYR A 153 6.16 -12.42 -33.78
N ASP A 154 6.05 -13.60 -34.36
CA ASP A 154 4.92 -13.98 -35.20
C ASP A 154 3.59 -13.96 -34.43
N LEU A 155 3.60 -14.49 -33.18
CA LEU A 155 2.46 -14.46 -32.30
C LEU A 155 2.08 -13.02 -31.94
N ALA A 156 3.05 -12.20 -31.51
CA ALA A 156 2.81 -10.79 -31.18
C ALA A 156 2.22 -10.01 -32.37
N SER A 157 2.78 -10.20 -33.57
CA SER A 157 2.28 -9.54 -34.81
C SER A 157 0.84 -9.90 -35.13
N LYS A 158 0.44 -11.16 -34.93
CA LYS A 158 -0.91 -11.63 -35.25
C LYS A 158 -1.91 -11.27 -34.16
N ILE A 159 -1.52 -11.30 -32.89
CA ILE A 159 -2.33 -10.84 -31.76
C ILE A 159 -2.64 -9.36 -31.86
N PHE A 160 -1.72 -8.54 -32.36
CA PHE A 160 -1.93 -7.10 -32.55
C PHE A 160 -3.21 -6.73 -33.32
N HIS A 161 -3.63 -7.59 -34.23
CA HIS A 161 -4.87 -7.41 -35.02
C HIS A 161 -6.10 -8.08 -34.39
N SER A 162 -5.99 -8.60 -33.17
CA SER A 162 -7.10 -9.27 -32.48
C SER A 162 -7.56 -8.48 -31.26
N ASP A 163 -8.76 -8.80 -30.78
CA ASP A 163 -9.31 -8.25 -29.52
C ASP A 163 -8.93 -9.10 -28.30
N ALA A 164 -7.85 -9.88 -28.38
CA ALA A 164 -7.36 -10.71 -27.29
C ALA A 164 -6.08 -10.14 -26.68
N VAL A 165 -5.79 -10.52 -25.44
CA VAL A 165 -4.49 -10.32 -24.79
C VAL A 165 -3.79 -11.67 -24.68
N LEU A 166 -2.54 -11.74 -25.15
CA LEU A 166 -1.68 -12.91 -25.00
C LEU A 166 -0.75 -12.71 -23.80
N ILE A 167 -0.80 -13.62 -22.84
CA ILE A 167 0.02 -13.59 -21.62
C ILE A 167 1.00 -14.75 -21.64
N PHE A 168 2.29 -14.46 -21.57
CA PHE A 168 3.35 -15.44 -21.38
C PHE A 168 3.80 -15.44 -19.93
N ILE A 169 3.87 -16.63 -19.32
CA ILE A 169 4.36 -16.81 -17.95
C ILE A 169 5.69 -17.55 -17.98
N GLY A 170 6.69 -17.00 -17.31
CA GLY A 170 8.00 -17.64 -17.23
C GLY A 170 8.74 -17.36 -15.92
N GLU A 171 9.56 -18.32 -15.53
CA GLU A 171 10.45 -18.20 -14.38
C GLU A 171 11.75 -17.52 -14.81
N TYR A 172 11.90 -16.25 -14.45
CA TYR A 172 13.06 -15.42 -14.78
C TYR A 172 13.52 -14.64 -13.57
N THR A 173 14.82 -14.54 -13.40
CA THR A 173 15.44 -13.57 -12.49
C THR A 173 15.40 -12.17 -13.09
N ALA A 174 15.62 -11.14 -12.28
CA ALA A 174 15.68 -9.76 -12.77
C ALA A 174 16.76 -9.56 -13.84
N ASP A 175 17.91 -10.23 -13.67
CA ASP A 175 19.02 -10.17 -14.62
C ASP A 175 18.67 -10.87 -15.95
N GLU A 176 18.03 -12.03 -15.88
CA GLU A 176 17.59 -12.73 -17.10
C GLU A 176 16.59 -11.89 -17.92
N VAL A 177 15.67 -11.16 -17.26
CA VAL A 177 14.72 -10.28 -17.96
C VAL A 177 15.42 -9.19 -18.75
N ALA A 178 16.55 -8.68 -18.27
CA ALA A 178 17.30 -7.63 -18.94
C ALA A 178 17.97 -8.11 -20.25
N TYR A 179 18.29 -9.40 -20.36
CA TYR A 179 19.09 -9.94 -21.46
C TYR A 179 18.38 -10.95 -22.35
N ALA A 180 17.30 -11.58 -21.88
CA ALA A 180 16.58 -12.59 -22.64
C ALA A 180 15.87 -11.97 -23.85
N PRO A 181 16.15 -12.50 -25.07
CA PRO A 181 15.73 -11.87 -26.32
C PRO A 181 14.20 -11.86 -26.53
N GLU A 182 13.46 -12.73 -25.89
CA GLU A 182 12.00 -12.80 -25.94
C GLU A 182 11.30 -11.58 -25.37
N PHE A 183 11.90 -10.88 -24.40
CA PHE A 183 11.34 -9.66 -23.84
C PHE A 183 11.39 -8.45 -24.80
N ALA A 184 12.20 -8.53 -25.85
CA ALA A 184 12.26 -7.47 -26.86
C ALA A 184 10.95 -7.31 -27.62
N VAL A 185 10.23 -8.41 -27.86
CA VAL A 185 8.95 -8.42 -28.60
C VAL A 185 7.75 -8.12 -27.72
N ALA A 186 7.88 -8.17 -26.41
CA ALA A 186 6.82 -7.88 -25.46
C ALA A 186 6.29 -6.45 -25.60
N ASP A 187 4.98 -6.28 -25.52
CA ASP A 187 4.35 -4.97 -25.34
C ASP A 187 4.29 -4.55 -23.88
N GLY A 188 4.12 -5.51 -22.98
CA GLY A 188 4.18 -5.31 -21.54
C GLY A 188 4.99 -6.36 -20.82
N ILE A 189 5.65 -5.96 -19.71
CA ILE A 189 6.41 -6.85 -18.82
C ILE A 189 6.03 -6.49 -17.40
N VAL A 190 5.40 -7.43 -16.70
CA VAL A 190 5.08 -7.36 -15.26
C VAL A 190 6.00 -8.33 -14.55
N TYR A 191 6.85 -7.84 -13.69
CA TYR A 191 7.80 -8.62 -12.92
C TYR A 191 7.35 -8.76 -11.46
N LEU A 192 7.21 -10.00 -10.99
CA LEU A 192 6.82 -10.33 -9.62
C LEU A 192 8.01 -10.94 -8.90
N ALA A 193 8.25 -10.48 -7.67
CA ALA A 193 9.32 -10.99 -6.83
C ALA A 193 8.93 -11.01 -5.35
N ASP A 194 9.69 -11.76 -4.58
CA ASP A 194 9.75 -11.74 -3.15
C ASP A 194 11.18 -11.38 -2.71
N GLU A 195 11.30 -10.57 -1.70
CA GLU A 195 12.59 -10.13 -1.14
C GLU A 195 12.53 -10.20 0.38
N PRO A 196 13.61 -10.63 1.04
CA PRO A 196 13.70 -10.59 2.49
C PRO A 196 13.56 -9.14 3.02
N ALA A 197 12.60 -8.94 3.91
CA ALA A 197 12.36 -7.66 4.59
C ALA A 197 12.44 -7.85 6.11
N GLY A 198 13.67 -7.95 6.63
CA GLY A 198 13.92 -8.21 8.03
C GLY A 198 13.58 -9.66 8.43
N ARG A 199 12.43 -9.90 9.07
CA ARG A 199 12.02 -11.23 9.57
C ARG A 199 10.99 -11.93 8.68
N PHE A 200 10.52 -11.30 7.60
CA PHE A 200 9.52 -11.83 6.68
C PHE A 200 9.92 -11.51 5.24
N ASP A 201 9.30 -12.20 4.29
CA ASP A 201 9.50 -11.92 2.88
C ASP A 201 8.41 -10.95 2.40
N GLN A 202 8.83 -9.87 1.76
CA GLN A 202 7.92 -8.89 1.16
C GLN A 202 7.77 -9.20 -0.33
N ARG A 203 6.53 -9.39 -0.76
CA ARG A 203 6.20 -9.54 -2.17
C ARG A 203 5.97 -8.18 -2.81
N TRP A 204 6.52 -8.01 -4.01
CA TRP A 204 6.33 -6.82 -4.82
C TRP A 204 6.24 -7.15 -6.30
N LEU A 205 5.55 -6.30 -7.04
CA LEU A 205 5.54 -6.31 -8.49
C LEU A 205 6.03 -4.97 -9.04
N ARG A 206 6.56 -5.01 -10.27
CA ARG A 206 7.03 -3.84 -10.99
C ARG A 206 6.67 -3.97 -12.46
N ILE A 207 6.17 -2.87 -13.04
CA ILE A 207 5.99 -2.78 -14.49
C ILE A 207 7.33 -2.35 -15.08
N LEU A 208 7.97 -3.26 -15.82
CA LEU A 208 9.24 -2.98 -16.47
C LEU A 208 9.06 -2.35 -17.84
N LYS A 209 7.93 -2.66 -18.50
CA LYS A 209 7.57 -2.15 -19.81
C LYS A 209 6.05 -2.18 -19.97
N MET A 210 5.49 -1.15 -20.59
CA MET A 210 4.11 -1.16 -21.08
C MET A 210 4.01 -0.15 -22.23
N ARG A 211 3.81 -0.63 -23.45
CA ARG A 211 3.70 0.23 -24.63
C ARG A 211 2.34 0.91 -24.68
N GLY A 212 2.31 2.15 -25.15
CA GLY A 212 1.09 2.88 -25.42
C GLY A 212 0.28 3.27 -24.16
N THR A 213 0.91 3.27 -22.98
CA THR A 213 0.27 3.69 -21.73
C THR A 213 1.26 4.33 -20.80
N ASP A 214 0.75 5.26 -19.99
CA ASP A 214 1.43 5.73 -18.78
C ASP A 214 1.10 4.77 -17.64
N TYR A 215 2.10 4.35 -16.89
CA TYR A 215 1.95 3.43 -15.77
C TYR A 215 2.70 3.92 -14.54
N LEU A 216 2.27 3.51 -13.36
CA LEU A 216 2.92 3.89 -12.13
C LEU A 216 4.25 3.14 -11.99
N MET A 217 5.35 3.90 -11.85
CA MET A 217 6.68 3.34 -11.71
C MET A 217 6.98 2.92 -10.27
N GLY A 218 7.95 1.99 -10.13
CA GLY A 218 8.48 1.55 -8.85
C GLY A 218 8.02 0.15 -8.46
N LYS A 219 8.37 -0.25 -7.23
CA LYS A 219 7.94 -1.51 -6.64
C LYS A 219 6.60 -1.28 -5.92
N HIS A 220 5.59 -2.00 -6.31
CA HIS A 220 4.25 -2.00 -5.69
C HIS A 220 4.13 -3.27 -4.86
N SER A 221 3.77 -3.16 -3.60
CA SER A 221 3.60 -4.34 -2.76
C SER A 221 2.34 -5.13 -3.11
N PHE A 222 2.35 -6.43 -2.86
CA PHE A 222 1.16 -7.27 -3.01
C PHE A 222 1.16 -8.42 -2.01
N ARG A 223 -0.02 -8.98 -1.76
CA ARG A 223 -0.20 -10.22 -1.01
C ARG A 223 -1.06 -11.20 -1.79
N ILE A 224 -0.99 -12.47 -1.40
CA ILE A 224 -1.86 -13.53 -1.92
C ILE A 224 -2.74 -13.97 -0.77
N SER A 225 -4.05 -13.88 -0.95
CA SER A 225 -5.08 -14.27 0.01
C SER A 225 -6.15 -15.13 -0.66
N SER A 226 -7.25 -15.40 0.03
CA SER A 226 -8.44 -16.02 -0.60
C SER A 226 -9.02 -15.18 -1.73
N ALA A 227 -8.87 -13.86 -1.70
CA ALA A 227 -9.28 -12.99 -2.80
C ALA A 227 -8.40 -13.12 -4.07
N GLY A 228 -7.30 -13.85 -3.99
CA GLY A 228 -6.29 -13.95 -5.03
C GLY A 228 -5.10 -13.04 -4.78
N LEU A 229 -4.58 -12.44 -5.84
CA LEU A 229 -3.53 -11.43 -5.76
C LEU A 229 -4.15 -10.07 -5.45
N GLU A 230 -3.80 -9.49 -4.33
CA GLU A 230 -4.18 -8.13 -3.92
C GLU A 230 -2.97 -7.22 -4.03
N VAL A 231 -3.05 -6.21 -4.86
CA VAL A 231 -1.94 -5.30 -5.16
C VAL A 231 -2.16 -3.97 -4.46
N PHE A 232 -1.09 -3.40 -3.91
CA PHE A 232 -1.10 -2.10 -3.26
C PHE A 232 -0.15 -1.18 -4.02
N PRO A 233 -0.68 -0.17 -4.73
CA PRO A 233 0.15 0.79 -5.45
C PRO A 233 1.14 1.47 -4.50
N ARG A 234 2.36 1.72 -4.97
CA ARG A 234 3.30 2.55 -4.26
C ARG A 234 2.63 3.89 -3.93
N PHE A 235 2.40 4.12 -2.63
CA PHE A 235 1.47 5.14 -2.17
C PHE A 235 1.85 6.56 -2.63
N GLU A 236 3.13 6.90 -2.54
CA GLU A 236 3.66 8.20 -2.97
C GLU A 236 3.65 8.42 -4.49
N SER A 237 3.39 7.39 -5.28
CA SER A 237 3.24 7.50 -6.74
C SER A 237 1.80 7.81 -7.16
N LEU A 238 0.85 7.76 -6.23
CA LEU A 238 -0.54 8.06 -6.53
C LEU A 238 -0.74 9.56 -6.71
N PRO A 239 -1.57 10.00 -7.68
CA PRO A 239 -1.85 11.42 -7.86
C PRO A 239 -2.48 11.97 -6.58
N GLY A 240 -1.83 12.99 -6.01
CA GLY A 240 -2.33 13.72 -4.86
C GLY A 240 -3.52 14.61 -5.28
N PRO A 241 -4.55 14.71 -4.44
CA PRO A 241 -5.64 15.64 -4.67
C PRO A 241 -5.18 17.09 -4.44
N ARG A 242 -6.03 18.08 -4.79
CA ARG A 242 -5.70 19.51 -4.68
C ARG A 242 -5.88 20.04 -3.26
N ASP A 243 -5.01 20.96 -2.83
CA ASP A 243 -5.06 21.61 -1.50
C ASP A 243 -6.44 22.27 -1.23
N ARG A 244 -7.03 22.00 -0.06
CA ARG A 244 -8.32 22.52 0.41
C ARG A 244 -8.21 23.24 1.75
N ARG A 245 -7.14 23.97 2.01
CA ARG A 245 -6.97 24.73 3.25
C ARG A 245 -8.03 25.83 3.33
N THR A 246 -8.78 25.89 4.44
CA THR A 246 -9.93 26.78 4.60
C THR A 246 -9.68 27.96 5.53
N GLY A 247 -8.52 28.08 6.16
CA GLY A 247 -8.23 29.09 7.18
C GLY A 247 -8.93 28.87 8.53
N ALA A 248 -9.79 27.86 8.66
CA ALA A 248 -10.45 27.49 9.92
C ALA A 248 -9.46 26.88 10.92
N ARG A 249 -9.87 26.79 12.19
CA ARG A 249 -9.08 26.14 13.27
C ARG A 249 -9.89 25.06 13.97
N LEU A 250 -9.22 23.97 14.27
CA LEU A 250 -9.80 22.83 14.98
C LEU A 250 -9.21 22.77 16.40
N ALA A 251 -10.04 23.04 17.40
CA ALA A 251 -9.62 22.96 18.80
C ALA A 251 -9.23 21.51 19.17
N LEU A 252 -8.27 21.39 20.07
CA LEU A 252 -7.87 20.10 20.68
C LEU A 252 -8.84 19.68 21.79
N GLY A 253 -9.64 20.62 22.32
CA GLY A 253 -10.49 20.41 23.47
C GLY A 253 -9.76 20.57 24.82
N ILE A 254 -8.62 21.22 24.81
CA ILE A 254 -7.79 21.52 26.00
C ILE A 254 -7.53 23.03 26.02
N SER A 255 -8.28 23.78 26.85
CA SER A 255 -8.33 25.24 26.77
C SER A 255 -6.95 25.88 26.82
N GLY A 256 -6.08 25.47 27.74
CA GLY A 256 -4.73 26.01 27.84
C GLY A 256 -3.86 25.74 26.61
N ILE A 257 -4.00 24.61 25.93
CA ILE A 257 -3.28 24.34 24.68
C ILE A 257 -3.93 25.08 23.52
N ASP A 258 -5.26 25.10 23.45
CA ASP A 258 -5.98 25.79 22.41
C ASP A 258 -5.67 27.30 22.42
N GLU A 259 -5.55 27.92 23.61
CA GLU A 259 -5.12 29.30 23.76
C GLU A 259 -3.67 29.52 23.25
N MET A 260 -2.75 28.60 23.55
CA MET A 260 -1.36 28.69 23.08
C MET A 260 -1.22 28.65 21.57
N ILE A 261 -2.16 28.01 20.87
CA ILE A 261 -2.16 27.86 19.40
C ILE A 261 -3.22 28.73 18.71
N GLY A 262 -3.76 29.74 19.41
CA GLY A 262 -4.70 30.70 18.84
C GLY A 262 -6.07 30.11 18.50
N GLY A 263 -6.60 29.22 19.35
CA GLY A 263 -7.93 28.62 19.27
C GLY A 263 -8.00 27.25 18.60
N GLY A 264 -6.88 26.64 18.26
CA GLY A 264 -6.83 25.30 17.67
C GLY A 264 -5.79 25.14 16.56
N LEU A 265 -5.66 23.94 16.05
CA LEU A 265 -4.79 23.61 14.91
C LEU A 265 -5.38 24.18 13.61
N PRO A 266 -4.56 24.72 12.68
CA PRO A 266 -5.05 25.13 11.37
C PRO A 266 -5.67 23.95 10.61
N ALA A 267 -6.84 24.15 10.01
CA ALA A 267 -7.54 23.11 9.27
C ALA A 267 -6.76 22.64 8.04
N GLY A 268 -6.78 21.35 7.79
CA GLY A 268 -6.05 20.74 6.66
C GLY A 268 -4.53 20.70 6.86
N THR A 269 -4.04 20.82 8.10
CA THR A 269 -2.61 20.71 8.41
C THR A 269 -2.28 19.39 9.12
N ALA A 270 -1.01 19.00 9.06
CA ALA A 270 -0.47 17.89 9.80
C ALA A 270 0.29 18.38 11.04
N THR A 271 -0.07 17.88 12.22
CA THR A 271 0.57 18.19 13.50
C THR A 271 1.31 16.98 14.03
N LEU A 272 2.62 17.11 14.24
CA LEU A 272 3.43 16.10 14.90
C LEU A 272 3.42 16.34 16.40
N VAL A 273 3.03 15.34 17.17
CA VAL A 273 3.12 15.29 18.63
C VAL A 273 4.25 14.34 19.01
N ALA A 274 5.38 14.89 19.41
CA ALA A 274 6.56 14.13 19.73
C ALA A 274 6.83 14.10 21.24
N GLY A 275 7.38 13.01 21.74
CA GLY A 275 7.77 12.90 23.15
C GLY A 275 8.03 11.47 23.60
N PRO A 276 8.61 11.26 24.78
CA PRO A 276 8.90 9.92 25.31
C PRO A 276 7.62 9.15 25.63
N SER A 277 7.76 7.84 25.85
CA SER A 277 6.65 6.98 26.27
C SER A 277 6.03 7.50 27.58
N GLY A 278 4.70 7.40 27.70
CA GLY A 278 3.97 7.87 28.86
C GLY A 278 3.80 9.39 29.00
N SER A 279 4.31 10.20 28.08
CA SER A 279 4.24 11.67 28.14
C SER A 279 2.86 12.29 27.90
N GLY A 280 1.89 11.50 27.38
CA GLY A 280 0.52 11.97 27.15
C GLY A 280 0.10 12.10 25.68
N LYS A 281 0.95 11.70 24.73
CA LYS A 281 0.68 11.79 23.27
C LYS A 281 -0.64 11.15 22.85
N THR A 282 -0.84 9.88 23.21
CA THR A 282 -2.08 9.14 22.95
C THR A 282 -3.29 9.85 23.55
N VAL A 283 -3.18 10.35 24.79
CA VAL A 283 -4.28 11.06 25.45
C VAL A 283 -4.61 12.36 24.74
N LEU A 284 -3.60 13.09 24.23
CA LEU A 284 -3.82 14.27 23.39
C LEU A 284 -4.57 13.91 22.10
N GLY A 285 -4.21 12.79 21.47
CA GLY A 285 -4.93 12.27 20.29
C GLY A 285 -6.39 11.95 20.61
N LEU A 286 -6.64 11.34 21.76
CA LEU A 286 -8.02 11.05 22.23
C LEU A 286 -8.82 12.34 22.52
N HIS A 287 -8.21 13.39 23.10
CA HIS A 287 -8.84 14.70 23.25
C HIS A 287 -9.24 15.29 21.90
N PHE A 288 -8.34 15.25 20.92
CA PHE A 288 -8.60 15.79 19.59
C PHE A 288 -9.80 15.11 18.93
N VAL A 289 -9.93 13.80 19.11
CA VAL A 289 -11.10 13.03 18.63
C VAL A 289 -12.35 13.34 19.45
N ALA A 290 -12.25 13.39 20.78
CA ALA A 290 -13.38 13.68 21.66
C ALA A 290 -14.00 15.05 21.35
N GLU A 291 -13.18 16.06 21.12
CA GLU A 291 -13.65 17.40 20.71
C GLU A 291 -14.32 17.37 19.33
N GLY A 292 -13.78 16.55 18.38
CA GLY A 292 -14.44 16.33 17.09
C GLY A 292 -15.82 15.70 17.22
N ILE A 293 -15.94 14.64 18.03
CA ILE A 293 -17.21 13.98 18.32
C ILE A 293 -18.22 14.99 18.90
N ARG A 294 -17.79 15.80 19.88
CA ARG A 294 -18.61 16.84 20.51
C ARG A 294 -19.12 17.88 19.50
N ARG A 295 -18.35 18.16 18.45
CA ARG A 295 -18.69 19.11 17.36
C ARG A 295 -19.51 18.48 16.23
N GLY A 296 -19.78 17.18 16.27
CA GLY A 296 -20.45 16.46 15.20
C GLY A 296 -19.54 16.15 14.00
N GLU A 297 -18.21 16.27 14.17
CA GLU A 297 -17.22 16.02 13.13
C GLU A 297 -16.91 14.52 13.02
N ARG A 298 -16.61 14.04 11.81
CA ARG A 298 -16.18 12.65 11.60
C ARG A 298 -14.71 12.48 11.87
N CYS A 299 -14.38 11.43 12.62
CA CYS A 299 -13.03 11.17 13.11
C CYS A 299 -12.54 9.79 12.69
N LEU A 300 -11.24 9.70 12.37
CA LEU A 300 -10.50 8.46 12.18
C LEU A 300 -9.37 8.37 13.20
N TYR A 301 -9.28 7.25 13.90
CA TYR A 301 -8.16 6.92 14.77
C TYR A 301 -7.48 5.64 14.28
N LEU A 302 -6.26 5.76 13.76
CA LEU A 302 -5.41 4.62 13.42
C LEU A 302 -4.47 4.33 14.59
N SER A 303 -4.53 3.14 15.13
CA SER A 303 -3.70 2.66 16.24
C SER A 303 -2.95 1.39 15.87
N PHE A 304 -1.71 1.28 16.32
CA PHE A 304 -0.88 0.08 16.15
C PHE A 304 -0.66 -0.69 17.46
N GLN A 305 -0.74 0.01 18.59
CA GLN A 305 -0.45 -0.58 19.90
C GLN A 305 -1.72 -0.94 20.68
N GLN A 306 -2.81 -0.22 20.48
CA GLN A 306 -4.04 -0.37 21.26
C GLN A 306 -5.20 -0.78 20.38
N SER A 307 -5.88 -1.86 20.78
CA SER A 307 -7.09 -2.29 20.11
C SER A 307 -8.24 -1.27 20.28
N GLN A 308 -9.25 -1.35 19.42
CA GLN A 308 -10.45 -0.53 19.52
C GLN A 308 -11.08 -0.61 20.93
N ALA A 309 -11.17 -1.81 21.51
CA ALA A 309 -11.74 -2.01 22.83
C ALA A 309 -10.94 -1.29 23.93
N GLN A 310 -9.61 -1.31 23.84
CA GLN A 310 -8.74 -0.62 24.79
C GLN A 310 -8.86 0.91 24.68
N LEU A 311 -8.95 1.45 23.46
CA LEU A 311 -9.13 2.89 23.23
C LEU A 311 -10.49 3.36 23.73
N ILE A 312 -11.56 2.59 23.48
CA ILE A 312 -12.92 2.89 23.99
C ILE A 312 -12.92 2.84 25.54
N ALA A 313 -12.30 1.83 26.15
CA ALA A 313 -12.22 1.74 27.61
C ALA A 313 -11.48 2.93 28.22
N ARG A 314 -10.36 3.36 27.60
CA ARG A 314 -9.62 4.55 28.02
C ARG A 314 -10.44 5.83 27.85
N ALA A 315 -11.13 6.01 26.74
CA ALA A 315 -12.01 7.16 26.50
C ALA A 315 -13.16 7.22 27.51
N ARG A 316 -13.72 6.07 27.86
CA ARG A 316 -14.77 5.96 28.91
C ARG A 316 -14.26 6.42 30.28
N ALA A 317 -13.00 6.13 30.63
CA ALA A 317 -12.42 6.60 31.89
C ALA A 317 -12.35 8.13 31.98
N PHE A 318 -12.31 8.83 30.83
CA PHE A 318 -12.37 10.29 30.74
C PHE A 318 -13.81 10.81 30.52
N GLY A 319 -14.82 9.94 30.47
CA GLY A 319 -16.22 10.33 30.22
C GLY A 319 -16.55 10.64 28.75
N TRP A 320 -15.71 10.23 27.78
CA TRP A 320 -15.93 10.51 26.38
C TRP A 320 -16.76 9.41 25.67
N PRO A 321 -17.74 9.78 24.84
CA PRO A 321 -18.73 8.85 24.27
C PRO A 321 -18.22 8.14 23.00
N PHE A 322 -17.03 7.49 23.06
CA PHE A 322 -16.44 6.85 21.89
C PHE A 322 -17.24 5.62 21.42
N ASN A 323 -17.88 4.91 22.35
CA ASN A 323 -18.68 3.74 22.00
C ASN A 323 -19.88 4.12 21.12
N GLU A 324 -20.58 5.17 21.48
CA GLU A 324 -21.72 5.73 20.74
C GLU A 324 -21.28 6.31 19.40
N ALA A 325 -20.11 6.97 19.38
CA ALA A 325 -19.54 7.54 18.16
C ALA A 325 -19.09 6.46 17.16
N VAL A 326 -18.58 5.32 17.64
CA VAL A 326 -18.27 4.18 16.77
C VAL A 326 -19.56 3.55 16.24
N ALA A 327 -20.58 3.35 17.10
CA ALA A 327 -21.83 2.76 16.70
C ALA A 327 -22.59 3.61 15.65
N SER A 328 -22.49 4.94 15.73
CA SER A 328 -23.08 5.86 14.75
C SER A 328 -22.26 6.06 13.46
N GLY A 329 -21.02 5.52 13.41
CA GLY A 329 -20.08 5.75 12.30
C GLY A 329 -19.40 7.13 12.30
N GLN A 330 -19.61 7.95 13.34
CA GLN A 330 -18.93 9.23 13.52
C GLN A 330 -17.44 9.06 13.82
N LEU A 331 -17.09 8.01 14.57
CA LEU A 331 -15.71 7.62 14.85
C LEU A 331 -15.40 6.27 14.19
N GLN A 332 -14.36 6.23 13.40
CA GLN A 332 -13.75 4.98 12.94
C GLN A 332 -12.45 4.75 13.72
N ILE A 333 -12.33 3.60 14.35
CA ILE A 333 -11.08 3.15 14.98
C ILE A 333 -10.54 1.97 14.16
N ARG A 334 -9.33 2.12 13.64
CA ARG A 334 -8.60 1.07 12.92
C ARG A 334 -7.42 0.64 13.76
N HIS A 335 -7.34 -0.65 14.05
CA HIS A 335 -6.19 -1.25 14.71
C HIS A 335 -5.46 -2.14 13.70
N LEU A 336 -4.19 -1.83 13.48
CA LEU A 336 -3.30 -2.63 12.63
C LEU A 336 -2.21 -3.22 13.52
N GLU A 337 -2.08 -4.54 13.49
CA GLU A 337 -1.00 -5.19 14.21
C GLU A 337 0.35 -4.84 13.58
N PRO A 338 1.38 -4.49 14.38
CA PRO A 338 2.66 -4.04 13.86
C PRO A 338 3.52 -5.15 13.22
N VAL A 339 2.97 -6.36 13.12
CA VAL A 339 3.61 -7.50 12.47
C VAL A 339 3.29 -7.46 10.99
N GLU A 340 4.32 -7.46 10.14
CA GLU A 340 4.18 -7.50 8.66
C GLU A 340 3.43 -6.28 8.05
N ILE A 341 3.64 -5.07 8.60
CA ILE A 341 3.07 -3.85 8.04
C ILE A 341 3.67 -3.56 6.65
N SER A 342 2.81 -3.40 5.65
CA SER A 342 3.15 -2.82 4.35
C SER A 342 2.68 -1.37 4.31
N LEU A 343 3.61 -0.41 4.06
CA LEU A 343 3.26 1.01 3.92
C LEU A 343 2.22 1.24 2.83
N ASP A 344 2.34 0.54 1.71
CA ASP A 344 1.43 0.69 0.58
C ASP A 344 0.02 0.15 0.90
N ALA A 345 -0.07 -0.95 1.66
CA ALA A 345 -1.35 -1.48 2.12
C ALA A 345 -2.04 -0.52 3.10
N VAL A 346 -1.30 -0.02 4.09
CA VAL A 346 -1.81 1.00 5.04
C VAL A 346 -2.22 2.28 4.29
N GLY A 347 -1.40 2.75 3.36
CA GLY A 347 -1.70 3.92 2.54
C GLY A 347 -2.97 3.74 1.71
N THR A 348 -3.17 2.58 1.10
CA THR A 348 -4.38 2.24 0.34
C THR A 348 -5.62 2.23 1.22
N GLU A 349 -5.56 1.63 2.41
CA GLU A 349 -6.68 1.62 3.36
C GLU A 349 -7.02 3.04 3.83
N LEU A 350 -6.02 3.86 4.16
CA LEU A 350 -6.21 5.24 4.58
C LEU A 350 -6.75 6.12 3.45
N ARG A 351 -6.33 5.86 2.20
CA ARG A 351 -6.87 6.55 1.02
C ARG A 351 -8.35 6.24 0.82
N GLN A 352 -8.76 5.00 0.98
CA GLN A 352 -10.17 4.62 0.91
C GLN A 352 -11.00 5.34 1.98
N ALA A 353 -10.46 5.45 3.22
CA ALA A 353 -11.12 6.18 4.29
C ALA A 353 -11.19 7.69 4.03
N ALA A 354 -10.17 8.28 3.37
CA ALA A 354 -10.12 9.71 3.07
C ALA A 354 -11.02 10.15 1.91
N LEU A 355 -11.21 9.29 0.89
CA LEU A 355 -11.91 9.61 -0.35
C LEU A 355 -13.38 9.16 -0.35
N THR A 356 -14.02 9.06 0.80
CA THR A 356 -15.45 8.77 0.93
C THR A 356 -16.32 9.99 0.61
N GLU A 357 -17.62 9.79 0.32
CA GLU A 357 -18.57 10.90 0.13
C GLU A 357 -18.68 11.81 1.37
N GLN A 358 -18.43 11.27 2.55
CA GLN A 358 -18.40 12.00 3.81
C GLN A 358 -16.98 11.94 4.39
N PRO A 359 -16.07 12.86 4.02
CA PRO A 359 -14.69 12.81 4.42
C PRO A 359 -14.51 13.00 5.94
N MET A 360 -13.42 12.43 6.47
CA MET A 360 -13.02 12.63 7.85
C MET A 360 -12.53 14.07 8.04
N GLN A 361 -12.91 14.75 9.12
CA GLN A 361 -12.39 16.06 9.48
C GLN A 361 -11.16 15.95 10.40
N ARG A 362 -11.11 14.90 11.24
CA ARG A 362 -9.99 14.66 12.15
C ARG A 362 -9.42 13.27 11.96
N VAL A 363 -8.11 13.22 11.85
CA VAL A 363 -7.37 11.97 11.70
C VAL A 363 -6.26 11.91 12.75
N VAL A 364 -6.18 10.81 13.47
CA VAL A 364 -5.08 10.52 14.40
C VAL A 364 -4.35 9.26 13.93
N ILE A 365 -3.02 9.33 13.88
CA ILE A 365 -2.14 8.17 13.60
C ILE A 365 -1.22 7.99 14.82
N ASP A 366 -1.43 6.92 15.57
CA ASP A 366 -0.75 6.63 16.85
C ASP A 366 -0.15 5.21 16.83
N SER A 367 1.17 5.02 16.54
CA SER A 367 2.15 6.05 16.31
C SER A 367 2.97 5.78 15.04
N LEU A 368 3.74 6.76 14.59
CA LEU A 368 4.65 6.63 13.45
C LEU A 368 5.82 5.66 13.72
N ALA A 369 6.11 5.39 15.00
CA ALA A 369 7.18 4.47 15.39
C ALA A 369 6.97 3.04 14.88
N GLU A 370 5.73 2.63 14.65
CA GLU A 370 5.37 1.32 14.10
C GLU A 370 5.39 1.29 12.57
N LEU A 371 5.18 2.44 11.91
CA LEU A 371 5.25 2.55 10.44
C LEU A 371 6.69 2.68 9.92
N GLU A 372 7.56 3.36 10.65
CA GLU A 372 8.95 3.60 10.25
C GLU A 372 9.74 2.31 9.96
N PRO A 373 9.62 1.23 10.79
CA PRO A 373 10.27 -0.04 10.50
C PRO A 373 9.86 -0.68 9.16
N ALA A 374 8.64 -0.44 8.68
CA ALA A 374 8.17 -0.95 7.40
C ALA A 374 8.85 -0.27 6.19
N ALA A 375 9.52 0.87 6.41
CA ALA A 375 10.33 1.57 5.41
C ALA A 375 11.82 1.20 5.47
N ARG A 376 12.25 0.37 6.43
CA ARG A 376 13.68 0.04 6.61
C ARG A 376 14.29 -0.53 5.32
N GLY A 377 15.52 -0.07 5.02
CA GLY A 377 16.21 -0.41 3.79
C GLY A 377 15.80 0.42 2.58
N THR A 378 14.89 1.39 2.77
CA THR A 378 14.48 2.35 1.73
C THR A 378 14.41 3.75 2.34
N ASP A 379 14.71 4.78 1.54
CA ASP A 379 14.55 6.18 1.97
C ASP A 379 13.12 6.72 1.74
N ARG A 380 12.13 5.83 1.67
CA ARG A 380 10.73 6.16 1.29
C ARG A 380 9.91 6.84 2.38
N PHE A 381 10.26 6.71 3.66
CA PHE A 381 9.38 7.09 4.76
C PHE A 381 8.99 8.57 4.77
N PRO A 382 9.90 9.53 4.53
CA PRO A 382 9.54 10.94 4.43
C PRO A 382 8.58 11.23 3.26
N ASP A 383 8.82 10.64 2.09
CA ASP A 383 7.96 10.80 0.91
C ASP A 383 6.58 10.19 1.13
N TYR A 384 6.51 9.01 1.74
CA TYR A 384 5.27 8.36 2.14
C TYR A 384 4.45 9.24 3.09
N LEU A 385 5.07 9.78 4.14
CA LEU A 385 4.37 10.67 5.08
C LEU A 385 3.93 11.98 4.43
N SER A 386 4.75 12.54 3.54
CA SER A 386 4.39 13.72 2.76
C SER A 386 3.16 13.46 1.89
N ALA A 387 3.12 12.33 1.20
CA ALA A 387 1.96 11.93 0.39
C ALA A 387 0.72 11.68 1.27
N LEU A 388 0.88 11.03 2.42
CA LEU A 388 -0.20 10.73 3.35
C LEU A 388 -0.82 12.00 3.95
N THR A 389 0.02 12.93 4.43
CA THR A 389 -0.46 14.20 4.99
C THR A 389 -1.12 15.07 3.92
N SER A 390 -0.57 15.06 2.69
CA SER A 390 -1.16 15.76 1.54
C SER A 390 -2.52 15.17 1.15
N LEU A 391 -2.68 13.85 1.19
CA LEU A 391 -3.95 13.18 0.95
C LEU A 391 -5.03 13.67 1.92
N PHE A 392 -4.75 13.65 3.22
CA PHE A 392 -5.71 14.09 4.23
C PHE A 392 -6.00 15.58 4.16
N ALA A 393 -4.98 16.42 3.97
CA ALA A 393 -5.15 17.86 3.78
C ALA A 393 -6.09 18.19 2.62
N SER A 394 -5.95 17.51 1.51
CA SER A 394 -6.78 17.67 0.32
C SER A 394 -8.20 17.15 0.47
N ALA A 395 -8.40 16.13 1.30
CA ALA A 395 -9.72 15.68 1.73
C ALA A 395 -10.37 16.64 2.75
N GLY A 396 -9.63 17.67 3.21
CA GLY A 396 -10.09 18.64 4.22
C GLY A 396 -9.89 18.17 5.66
N ALA A 397 -9.15 17.09 5.88
CA ALA A 397 -8.89 16.56 7.21
C ALA A 397 -7.66 17.21 7.86
N THR A 398 -7.75 17.45 9.16
CA THR A 398 -6.62 17.85 10.00
C THR A 398 -6.05 16.60 10.67
N THR A 399 -4.75 16.40 10.50
CA THR A 399 -4.09 15.16 10.93
C THR A 399 -3.20 15.41 12.15
N LEU A 400 -3.31 14.54 13.14
CA LEU A 400 -2.42 14.48 14.30
C LEU A 400 -1.62 13.19 14.23
N LEU A 401 -0.31 13.31 14.21
CA LEU A 401 0.65 12.21 14.13
C LEU A 401 1.40 12.12 15.46
N THR A 402 1.43 10.98 16.10
CA THR A 402 2.28 10.81 17.29
C THR A 402 3.60 10.14 16.92
N SER A 403 4.68 10.56 17.58
CA SER A 403 6.00 9.96 17.42
C SER A 403 6.68 9.81 18.77
N GLU A 404 7.32 8.68 18.98
CA GLU A 404 8.08 8.42 20.18
C GLU A 404 9.52 8.93 20.05
N THR A 405 10.01 9.59 21.08
CA THR A 405 11.42 9.98 21.18
C THR A 405 12.14 8.99 22.09
N THR A 406 13.35 8.60 21.72
CA THR A 406 14.13 7.60 22.45
C THR A 406 14.67 8.11 23.79
N ALA A 407 14.91 9.42 23.90
CA ALA A 407 15.46 10.03 25.09
C ALA A 407 14.37 10.53 26.04
N PHE A 408 14.33 9.97 27.26
CA PHE A 408 13.46 10.47 28.35
C PHE A 408 13.94 11.82 28.89
N PHE A 409 15.26 11.96 29.07
CA PHE A 409 15.96 13.15 29.54
C PHE A 409 17.15 13.45 28.64
N GLY A 410 17.68 14.68 28.71
CA GLY A 410 18.91 15.07 28.02
C GLY A 410 18.71 16.18 26.97
N PRO A 411 19.80 16.81 26.53
CA PRO A 411 19.76 17.98 25.66
C PRO A 411 19.44 17.64 24.19
N SER A 412 19.63 16.40 23.77
CA SER A 412 19.40 15.99 22.40
C SER A 412 17.91 15.77 22.13
N PHE A 413 17.42 16.40 21.08
CA PHE A 413 16.11 16.21 20.52
C PHE A 413 16.27 15.76 19.06
N GLU A 414 16.25 14.45 18.86
CA GLU A 414 16.28 13.88 17.53
C GLU A 414 14.89 13.39 17.17
N LEU A 415 14.28 14.07 16.21
CA LEU A 415 13.13 13.53 15.49
C LEU A 415 13.67 12.62 14.39
N SER A 416 13.22 11.36 14.39
CA SER A 416 13.63 10.40 13.37
C SER A 416 13.40 10.96 11.96
N HIS A 417 14.39 10.77 11.08
CA HIS A 417 14.29 10.86 9.63
C HIS A 417 13.48 12.04 9.04
N GLY A 418 13.71 13.27 9.52
CA GLY A 418 13.14 14.45 8.88
C GLY A 418 11.63 14.66 9.11
N LEU A 419 11.02 14.00 10.08
CA LEU A 419 9.57 14.12 10.41
C LEU A 419 9.15 15.58 10.65
N ALA A 420 10.04 16.41 11.20
CA ALA A 420 9.78 17.83 11.42
C ALA A 420 9.59 18.63 10.12
N PHE A 421 10.11 18.16 8.99
CA PHE A 421 9.94 18.83 7.69
C PHE A 421 8.57 18.54 7.09
N VAL A 422 8.04 17.35 7.30
CA VAL A 422 6.74 16.93 6.77
C VAL A 422 5.58 17.55 7.56
N ALA A 423 5.74 17.72 8.88
CA ALA A 423 4.71 18.30 9.73
C ALA A 423 4.62 19.83 9.57
N ASP A 424 3.40 20.36 9.45
CA ASP A 424 3.13 21.79 9.49
C ASP A 424 3.31 22.37 10.91
N ASN A 425 2.89 21.59 11.91
CA ASN A 425 2.95 21.99 13.31
C ASN A 425 3.68 20.92 14.14
N VAL A 426 4.36 21.33 15.21
CA VAL A 426 5.09 20.42 16.13
C VAL A 426 4.78 20.78 17.57
N ILE A 427 4.23 19.83 18.29
CA ILE A 427 4.02 19.85 19.74
C ILE A 427 5.00 18.87 20.38
N LEU A 428 5.79 19.35 21.33
CA LEU A 428 6.81 18.55 21.99
C LEU A 428 6.44 18.34 23.45
N PHE A 429 6.43 17.07 23.87
CA PHE A 429 6.39 16.68 25.28
C PHE A 429 7.77 16.24 25.75
N ARG A 430 8.11 16.58 26.99
CA ARG A 430 9.36 16.18 27.65
C ARG A 430 9.10 15.88 29.13
N TYR A 431 9.98 15.07 29.71
CA TYR A 431 10.10 14.98 31.14
C TYR A 431 11.19 15.93 31.64
N ALA A 432 10.95 16.57 32.75
CA ALA A 432 11.92 17.40 33.47
C ALA A 432 11.93 17.00 34.93
N GLU A 433 13.11 16.89 35.50
CA GLU A 433 13.27 16.72 36.97
C GLU A 433 13.25 18.11 37.60
N VAL A 434 12.28 18.36 38.47
CA VAL A 434 12.11 19.59 39.22
C VAL A 434 11.88 19.23 40.66
N GLU A 435 12.76 19.71 41.58
CA GLU A 435 12.63 19.45 43.02
C GLU A 435 12.52 17.94 43.36
N SER A 436 13.29 17.11 42.65
CA SER A 436 13.28 15.64 42.80
C SER A 436 11.96 14.96 42.37
N GLU A 437 11.12 15.66 41.64
CA GLU A 437 9.90 15.14 41.01
C GLU A 437 10.02 15.12 39.50
N VAL A 438 9.49 14.08 38.86
CA VAL A 438 9.40 14.00 37.41
C VAL A 438 8.12 14.70 36.96
N ARG A 439 8.27 15.84 36.28
CA ARG A 439 7.18 16.64 35.76
C ARG A 439 7.11 16.56 34.23
N ARG A 440 5.92 16.72 33.66
CA ARG A 440 5.72 16.75 32.20
C ARG A 440 5.74 18.19 31.72
N ALA A 441 6.64 18.49 30.81
CA ALA A 441 6.71 19.75 30.11
C ALA A 441 6.16 19.62 28.68
N MET A 442 5.46 20.62 28.21
CA MET A 442 4.99 20.73 26.82
C MET A 442 5.37 22.08 26.24
N ALA A 443 5.74 22.08 24.94
CA ALA A 443 6.02 23.30 24.19
C ALA A 443 5.50 23.17 22.75
N ILE A 444 5.09 24.30 22.17
CA ILE A 444 4.80 24.43 20.73
C ILE A 444 6.10 24.87 20.04
N ILE A 445 6.69 23.96 19.27
CA ILE A 445 7.97 24.21 18.59
C ILE A 445 7.78 24.90 17.24
N LYS A 446 6.70 24.52 16.54
CA LYS A 446 6.39 25.02 15.20
C LYS A 446 4.88 25.11 15.04
N LEU A 447 4.38 26.21 14.53
CA LEU A 447 3.00 26.38 14.09
C LEU A 447 3.01 27.12 12.76
N ARG A 448 2.59 26.46 11.69
CA ARG A 448 2.44 27.08 10.37
C ARG A 448 1.12 27.86 10.34
N ASP A 449 1.10 28.98 9.66
CA ASP A 449 -0.10 29.80 9.49
C ASP A 449 -0.70 30.35 10.81
N GLY A 450 0.15 30.84 11.72
CA GLY A 450 -0.32 31.50 12.94
C GLY A 450 0.76 31.85 13.95
N HIS A 451 0.39 32.69 14.90
CA HIS A 451 1.19 32.95 16.09
C HIS A 451 0.89 31.89 17.15
N HIS A 452 1.89 31.47 17.85
CA HIS A 452 1.77 30.60 19.03
C HIS A 452 2.53 31.19 20.22
N VAL A 453 2.08 30.82 21.39
CA VAL A 453 2.76 31.14 22.64
C VAL A 453 4.01 30.25 22.73
N ARG A 454 5.17 30.85 22.97
CA ARG A 454 6.48 30.16 23.06
C ARG A 454 6.82 29.65 24.45
N ASP A 455 5.82 29.64 25.33
CA ASP A 455 6.02 29.19 26.70
C ASP A 455 6.20 27.68 26.79
N ILE A 456 7.04 27.26 27.72
CA ILE A 456 7.11 25.89 28.18
C ILE A 456 6.15 25.77 29.35
N VAL A 457 5.14 24.93 29.21
CA VAL A 457 4.12 24.74 30.24
C VAL A 457 4.22 23.35 30.86
N GLU A 458 3.88 23.29 32.15
CA GLU A 458 3.67 22.04 32.84
C GLU A 458 2.30 21.47 32.48
N VAL A 459 2.26 20.19 32.20
CA VAL A 459 1.00 19.46 31.90
C VAL A 459 0.85 18.24 32.78
N GLU A 460 -0.36 17.95 33.15
CA GLU A 460 -0.73 16.76 33.90
C GLU A 460 -1.69 15.88 33.07
N VAL A 461 -1.56 14.57 33.25
CA VAL A 461 -2.50 13.58 32.70
C VAL A 461 -3.27 12.99 33.89
N GLY A 462 -4.46 13.51 34.12
CA GLY A 462 -5.32 13.13 35.22
C GLY A 462 -6.64 12.49 34.75
N THR A 463 -7.64 12.51 35.60
CA THR A 463 -8.99 11.96 35.33
C THR A 463 -9.74 12.68 34.22
N ASN A 464 -9.37 13.92 33.92
CA ASN A 464 -9.97 14.72 32.84
C ASN A 464 -9.09 14.74 31.55
N GLY A 465 -8.15 13.81 31.44
CA GLY A 465 -7.19 13.77 30.34
C GLY A 465 -5.99 14.69 30.56
N VAL A 466 -5.53 15.36 29.50
CA VAL A 466 -4.41 16.32 29.57
C VAL A 466 -4.92 17.68 30.04
N THR A 467 -4.28 18.25 31.05
CA THR A 467 -4.55 19.60 31.55
C THR A 467 -3.26 20.41 31.63
N VAL A 468 -3.34 21.72 31.32
CA VAL A 468 -2.22 22.66 31.49
C VAL A 468 -2.26 23.21 32.91
N ILE A 469 -1.19 23.00 33.66
CA ILE A 469 -1.04 23.49 35.05
C ILE A 469 -0.57 24.94 35.05
N GLY A 470 0.39 25.28 34.19
CA GLY A 470 0.91 26.61 34.03
C GLY A 470 2.35 26.65 33.53
N LYS A 471 2.93 27.84 33.51
CA LYS A 471 4.35 28.03 33.15
C LYS A 471 5.28 27.52 34.24
N PHE A 472 6.41 26.94 33.85
CA PHE A 472 7.54 26.76 34.78
C PHE A 472 8.12 28.14 35.14
N LYS A 473 8.04 28.51 36.42
CA LYS A 473 8.54 29.81 36.91
C LYS A 473 9.94 29.66 37.51
N GLY A 474 10.83 30.59 37.20
CA GLY A 474 12.19 30.65 37.78
C GLY A 474 13.12 29.51 37.35
N LEU A 475 12.79 28.81 36.25
CA LEU A 475 13.57 27.66 35.75
C LEU A 475 13.94 27.87 34.30
N THR A 476 15.16 27.48 33.93
CA THR A 476 15.65 27.38 32.54
C THR A 476 16.15 25.97 32.26
N GLY A 477 16.32 25.59 30.98
CA GLY A 477 16.82 24.26 30.64
C GLY A 477 15.78 23.13 30.71
N ILE A 478 14.50 23.44 30.90
CA ILE A 478 13.40 22.48 31.02
C ILE A 478 13.38 21.47 29.86
N LEU A 479 13.50 21.94 28.61
CA LEU A 479 13.51 21.06 27.46
C LEU A 479 14.77 20.20 27.35
N GLY A 480 15.85 20.61 28.00
CA GLY A 480 17.08 19.82 28.15
C GLY A 480 17.00 18.71 29.17
N GLY A 481 15.90 18.65 29.95
CA GLY A 481 15.70 17.65 31.02
C GLY A 481 16.48 17.91 32.30
N THR A 482 17.32 18.95 32.37
CA THR A 482 18.09 19.39 33.52
C THR A 482 17.81 20.86 33.85
N PRO A 483 16.67 21.15 34.48
CA PRO A 483 16.30 22.52 34.81
C PRO A 483 17.31 23.15 35.81
N THR A 484 17.63 24.41 35.59
CA THR A 484 18.43 25.22 36.47
C THR A 484 17.65 26.45 36.91
N LEU A 485 17.92 26.95 38.14
CA LEU A 485 17.30 28.19 38.57
C LEU A 485 17.75 29.38 37.72
N THR A 486 16.79 30.19 37.30
CA THR A 486 17.09 31.44 36.59
C THR A 486 17.73 32.41 37.59
N PRO A 487 18.91 32.98 37.34
CA PRO A 487 19.48 33.99 38.20
C PRO A 487 18.48 35.16 38.42
N PRO A 488 18.38 35.71 39.64
CA PRO A 488 17.57 36.91 39.82
C PRO A 488 18.08 38.02 38.91
N SER A 489 17.16 38.66 38.17
CA SER A 489 17.42 39.81 37.28
C SER A 489 17.80 41.05 38.04
#